data_805361151b42aa3308aa10652bce21b3
#
_entry.id   805361151b42aa3308aa10652bce21b3
#
_cell.length_a   1.000
_cell.length_b   1.000
_cell.length_c   1.000
_cell.angle_alpha   90.00
_cell.angle_beta   90.00
_cell.angle_gamma   90.00
#
_symmetry.space_group_name_H-M   'P 1'
#
loop_
_entity.id
_entity.type
_entity.pdbx_description
1 polymer ?
#
loop_
_entity_poly.entity_id
_entity_poly.type
_entity_poly.pdbx_seq_one_letter_code
_entity_poly.pdbx_strand_id
1 'polypeptide(L)'
;EITLDEAYKAWTGTLEKVFKTTSGEENDGPVAMAVKTADPEATYENGIYNTKNIYVCKHKVAKPRVFIPVFPGTNCEYDSTKAFERAGAEVDVKVFKNLSAEDIRDSVEIFEKSIDQAQMIMFPGGFSAGDEPDGSAKFFATAFQNAKIKEAVMKLLNERDGLALGICNGFQALIKLGLVPYGEICGQKEDSPTLTYNTIGRHISKMVYTKVVSNKSPWLQKAALGGVYCNPASHGEGRFVANDEWLTKLLANGQVATQYVNPNGELDQSEESNINGSTYNIEGITSPDGRVLGKMAHSERRDNGVAINIYGQQDIQIFESGVEYFK
;
A
#
# COMPACT_ATOMS: atom_id res chain seq x y z
N GLU A 1 -1.18 -25.42 35.78
CA GLU A 1 -0.12 -24.43 35.41
C GLU A 1 -0.04 -24.36 33.90
N ILE A 2 0.01 -23.16 33.37
CA ILE A 2 0.24 -22.87 31.97
C ILE A 2 1.48 -21.96 31.88
N THR A 3 2.25 -22.10 30.83
CA THR A 3 3.41 -21.23 30.59
C THR A 3 2.97 -19.85 30.10
N LEU A 4 3.85 -18.84 30.22
CA LEU A 4 3.60 -17.49 29.66
C LEU A 4 3.42 -17.56 28.13
N ASP A 5 4.18 -18.41 27.46
CA ASP A 5 4.10 -18.60 26.01
C ASP A 5 2.75 -19.21 25.58
N GLU A 6 2.25 -20.21 26.32
CA GLU A 6 0.92 -20.78 26.07
C GLU A 6 -0.19 -19.74 26.29
N ALA A 7 -0.10 -18.97 27.36
CA ALA A 7 -1.04 -17.87 27.62
C ALA A 7 -0.99 -16.79 26.53
N TYR A 8 0.20 -16.39 26.11
CA TYR A 8 0.41 -15.41 25.06
C TYR A 8 -0.16 -15.88 23.72
N LYS A 9 0.15 -17.12 23.30
CA LYS A 9 -0.39 -17.72 22.07
C LYS A 9 -1.92 -17.84 22.10
N ALA A 10 -2.50 -18.23 23.23
CA ALA A 10 -3.95 -18.32 23.39
C ALA A 10 -4.61 -16.94 23.28
N TRP A 11 -3.98 -15.90 23.84
CA TRP A 11 -4.49 -14.54 23.79
C TRP A 11 -4.37 -13.90 22.40
N THR A 12 -3.21 -14.00 21.76
CA THR A 12 -2.93 -13.39 20.46
C THR A 12 -3.54 -14.15 19.29
N GLY A 13 -3.68 -15.49 19.39
CA GLY A 13 -4.14 -16.34 18.30
C GLY A 13 -5.65 -16.41 18.08
N THR A 14 -6.45 -15.77 18.95
CA THR A 14 -7.92 -15.90 18.91
C THR A 14 -8.52 -15.41 17.59
N LEU A 15 -7.98 -14.34 17.02
CA LEU A 15 -8.48 -13.72 15.80
C LEU A 15 -7.65 -14.04 14.54
N GLU A 16 -6.61 -14.85 14.66
CA GLU A 16 -5.68 -15.16 13.57
C GLU A 16 -6.40 -15.72 12.31
N LYS A 17 -7.50 -16.42 12.49
CA LYS A 17 -8.31 -16.96 11.37
C LYS A 17 -9.06 -15.88 10.59
N VAL A 18 -9.33 -14.74 11.22
CA VAL A 18 -10.09 -13.62 10.64
C VAL A 18 -9.15 -12.50 10.20
N PHE A 19 -8.12 -12.24 11.02
CA PHE A 19 -7.11 -11.19 10.79
C PHE A 19 -5.72 -11.80 10.97
N LYS A 20 -5.13 -12.22 9.86
CA LYS A 20 -3.82 -12.86 9.87
C LYS A 20 -2.71 -11.89 10.25
N THR A 21 -1.85 -12.33 11.16
CA THR A 21 -0.65 -11.63 11.60
C THR A 21 0.65 -12.29 11.10
N THR A 22 0.55 -13.51 10.56
CA THR A 22 1.69 -14.26 10.01
C THR A 22 1.38 -14.78 8.61
N SER A 23 2.40 -15.02 7.80
CA SER A 23 2.29 -15.66 6.48
C SER A 23 2.96 -17.04 6.41
N GLY A 24 2.95 -17.78 7.52
CA GLY A 24 3.66 -19.03 7.69
C GLY A 24 4.96 -18.88 8.49
N GLU A 25 5.94 -19.77 8.29
CA GLU A 25 7.23 -19.66 8.98
C GLU A 25 7.99 -18.43 8.48
N GLU A 26 8.37 -17.54 9.41
CA GLU A 26 9.16 -16.34 9.13
C GLU A 26 10.64 -16.69 9.21
N ASN A 27 11.41 -16.30 8.19
CA ASN A 27 12.86 -16.34 8.22
C ASN A 27 13.44 -14.95 8.51
N ASP A 28 14.17 -14.82 9.59
CA ASP A 28 14.79 -13.57 10.06
C ASP A 28 16.12 -13.21 9.37
N GLY A 29 16.49 -13.89 8.31
CA GLY A 29 17.80 -13.73 7.67
C GLY A 29 17.81 -12.86 6.42
N PRO A 30 18.94 -12.20 6.11
CA PRO A 30 19.10 -11.53 4.83
C PRO A 30 19.14 -12.59 3.72
N VAL A 31 18.11 -12.59 2.89
CA VAL A 31 18.04 -13.50 1.74
C VAL A 31 18.96 -12.96 0.65
N ALA A 32 20.19 -13.45 0.57
CA ALA A 32 21.02 -13.28 -0.62
C ALA A 32 20.49 -14.20 -1.72
N MET A 33 19.37 -13.84 -2.34
CA MET A 33 18.78 -14.62 -3.40
C MET A 33 19.33 -14.21 -4.76
N ALA A 34 19.81 -15.20 -5.52
CA ALA A 34 19.91 -15.06 -6.97
C ALA A 34 18.48 -15.08 -7.53
N VAL A 35 17.84 -13.92 -7.58
CA VAL A 35 16.47 -13.79 -8.08
C VAL A 35 16.50 -13.90 -9.60
N LYS A 36 15.82 -14.93 -10.13
CA LYS A 36 15.56 -15.02 -11.56
C LYS A 36 14.25 -14.29 -11.85
N THR A 37 14.33 -13.22 -12.65
CA THR A 37 13.16 -12.44 -13.05
C THR A 37 12.16 -13.29 -13.85
N ALA A 38 10.87 -13.12 -13.57
CA ALA A 38 9.81 -13.77 -14.34
C ALA A 38 9.61 -13.10 -15.72
N ASP A 39 9.95 -11.82 -15.84
CA ASP A 39 9.94 -11.05 -17.07
C ASP A 39 11.31 -11.18 -17.77
N PRO A 40 11.39 -11.73 -19.02
CA PRO A 40 12.65 -11.88 -19.74
C PRO A 40 13.31 -10.54 -20.14
N GLU A 41 12.54 -9.43 -20.18
CA GLU A 41 13.04 -8.08 -20.48
C GLU A 41 13.52 -7.34 -19.21
N ALA A 42 13.39 -7.97 -18.03
CA ALA A 42 13.77 -7.36 -16.77
C ALA A 42 15.14 -7.84 -16.29
N THR A 43 15.82 -6.98 -15.56
CA THR A 43 17.02 -7.32 -14.78
C THR A 43 16.72 -7.20 -13.28
N TYR A 44 17.41 -7.99 -12.47
CA TYR A 44 17.44 -7.86 -11.02
C TYR A 44 18.89 -7.85 -10.56
N GLU A 45 19.39 -6.66 -10.25
CA GLU A 45 20.81 -6.46 -9.89
C GLU A 45 20.90 -5.55 -8.67
N ASN A 46 21.73 -5.94 -7.71
CA ASN A 46 21.95 -5.16 -6.46
C ASN A 46 20.64 -4.80 -5.74
N GLY A 47 19.66 -5.72 -5.73
CA GLY A 47 18.36 -5.50 -5.09
C GLY A 47 17.40 -4.60 -5.87
N ILE A 48 17.72 -4.25 -7.12
CA ILE A 48 16.92 -3.37 -7.96
C ILE A 48 16.35 -4.16 -9.15
N TYR A 49 15.03 -4.10 -9.30
CA TYR A 49 14.32 -4.63 -10.45
C TYR A 49 14.12 -3.53 -11.50
N ASN A 50 14.56 -3.76 -12.71
CA ASN A 50 14.44 -2.83 -13.82
C ASN A 50 13.83 -3.53 -15.03
N THR A 51 12.73 -2.98 -15.57
CA THR A 51 12.04 -3.52 -16.74
C THR A 51 11.65 -2.43 -17.73
N LYS A 52 11.47 -2.81 -19.00
CA LYS A 52 10.82 -1.97 -20.02
C LYS A 52 9.32 -2.27 -20.14
N ASN A 53 8.85 -3.38 -19.56
CA ASN A 53 7.46 -3.80 -19.58
C ASN A 53 6.64 -3.10 -18.50
N ILE A 54 6.37 -1.82 -18.73
CA ILE A 54 5.55 -0.99 -17.86
C ILE A 54 4.16 -0.91 -18.48
N TYR A 55 3.12 -1.07 -17.65
CA TYR A 55 1.75 -0.99 -18.12
C TYR A 55 1.44 0.39 -18.71
N VAL A 56 0.90 0.42 -19.92
CA VAL A 56 0.59 1.64 -20.66
C VAL A 56 -0.92 1.82 -20.75
N CYS A 57 -1.40 3.00 -20.37
CA CYS A 57 -2.82 3.37 -20.46
C CYS A 57 -3.26 3.52 -21.91
N LYS A 58 -4.34 2.85 -22.28
CA LYS A 58 -5.00 2.98 -23.59
C LYS A 58 -6.17 3.97 -23.54
N HIS A 59 -6.70 4.23 -22.33
CA HIS A 59 -7.84 5.11 -22.10
C HIS A 59 -7.39 6.48 -21.58
N LYS A 60 -6.78 7.26 -22.47
CA LYS A 60 -6.22 8.59 -22.14
C LYS A 60 -7.30 9.61 -21.86
N VAL A 61 -7.07 10.49 -20.88
CA VAL A 61 -7.96 11.59 -20.51
C VAL A 61 -7.15 12.83 -20.16
N ALA A 62 -7.66 14.01 -20.54
CA ALA A 62 -6.94 15.27 -20.33
C ALA A 62 -6.82 15.64 -18.84
N LYS A 63 -7.83 15.32 -18.04
CA LYS A 63 -7.86 15.60 -16.60
C LYS A 63 -8.40 14.35 -15.86
N PRO A 64 -7.51 13.49 -15.36
CA PRO A 64 -7.92 12.29 -14.63
C PRO A 64 -8.67 12.64 -13.34
N ARG A 65 -9.70 11.84 -13.03
CA ARG A 65 -10.46 11.93 -11.78
C ARG A 65 -9.99 10.86 -10.81
N VAL A 66 -9.79 11.28 -9.55
CA VAL A 66 -9.43 10.41 -8.44
C VAL A 66 -10.61 10.31 -7.47
N PHE A 67 -11.08 9.12 -7.21
CA PHE A 67 -12.03 8.84 -6.13
C PHE A 67 -11.28 8.56 -4.83
N ILE A 68 -11.65 9.25 -3.74
CA ILE A 68 -11.12 9.05 -2.39
C ILE A 68 -12.24 8.61 -1.47
N PRO A 69 -12.36 7.32 -1.14
CA PRO A 69 -13.30 6.83 -0.15
C PRO A 69 -12.88 7.24 1.26
N VAL A 70 -13.81 7.75 2.05
CA VAL A 70 -13.60 8.17 3.44
C VAL A 70 -14.53 7.40 4.36
N PHE A 71 -13.97 6.82 5.40
CA PHE A 71 -14.70 6.12 6.46
C PHE A 71 -14.51 6.84 7.80
N PRO A 72 -15.39 6.62 8.79
CA PRO A 72 -15.13 7.12 10.15
C PRO A 72 -13.73 6.72 10.64
N GLY A 73 -12.91 7.71 11.04
CA GLY A 73 -11.52 7.52 11.45
C GLY A 73 -10.47 7.74 10.35
N THR A 74 -10.85 7.84 9.07
CA THR A 74 -9.96 8.32 8.01
C THR A 74 -9.58 9.78 8.26
N ASN A 75 -8.31 10.15 8.08
CA ASN A 75 -7.83 11.51 8.33
C ASN A 75 -6.79 12.04 7.33
N CYS A 76 -6.33 11.21 6.39
CA CYS A 76 -5.34 11.60 5.38
C CYS A 76 -5.96 11.96 4.02
N GLU A 77 -7.30 12.04 3.93
CA GLU A 77 -8.00 12.45 2.70
C GLU A 77 -7.70 13.90 2.31
N TYR A 78 -7.49 14.78 3.28
CA TYR A 78 -7.13 16.19 3.02
C TYR A 78 -5.76 16.32 2.35
N ASP A 79 -4.74 15.62 2.88
CA ASP A 79 -3.40 15.67 2.31
C ASP A 79 -3.36 14.97 0.96
N SER A 80 -4.07 13.84 0.82
CA SER A 80 -4.23 13.12 -0.44
C SER A 80 -4.92 13.98 -1.50
N THR A 81 -6.00 14.68 -1.13
CA THR A 81 -6.71 15.62 -2.02
C THR A 81 -5.76 16.69 -2.54
N LYS A 82 -5.05 17.39 -1.66
CA LYS A 82 -4.08 18.43 -2.04
C LYS A 82 -2.97 17.88 -2.94
N ALA A 83 -2.47 16.68 -2.67
CA ALA A 83 -1.43 16.06 -3.46
C ALA A 83 -1.89 15.78 -4.90
N PHE A 84 -3.09 15.22 -5.09
CA PHE A 84 -3.65 14.96 -6.41
C PHE A 84 -4.07 16.24 -7.15
N GLU A 85 -4.61 17.25 -6.45
CA GLU A 85 -4.93 18.55 -7.05
C GLU A 85 -3.67 19.24 -7.57
N ARG A 86 -2.57 19.22 -6.79
CA ARG A 86 -1.26 19.75 -7.25
C ARG A 86 -0.73 19.01 -8.48
N ALA A 87 -0.94 17.70 -8.55
CA ALA A 87 -0.58 16.89 -9.73
C ALA A 87 -1.49 17.16 -10.94
N GLY A 88 -2.60 17.88 -10.76
CA GLY A 88 -3.52 18.27 -11.83
C GLY A 88 -4.70 17.32 -12.06
N ALA A 89 -5.04 16.49 -11.08
CA ALA A 89 -6.23 15.66 -11.11
C ALA A 89 -7.49 16.43 -10.68
N GLU A 90 -8.65 15.88 -10.99
CA GLU A 90 -9.92 16.21 -10.35
C GLU A 90 -10.17 15.22 -9.21
N VAL A 91 -10.48 15.73 -8.02
CA VAL A 91 -10.65 14.87 -6.83
C VAL A 91 -12.12 14.78 -6.42
N ASP A 92 -12.59 13.55 -6.21
CA ASP A 92 -13.95 13.23 -5.75
C ASP A 92 -13.87 12.50 -4.40
N VAL A 93 -14.13 13.23 -3.32
CA VAL A 93 -14.13 12.70 -1.94
C VAL A 93 -15.54 12.34 -1.52
N LYS A 94 -15.78 11.10 -1.10
CA LYS A 94 -17.08 10.65 -0.59
C LYS A 94 -16.94 9.95 0.75
N VAL A 95 -17.82 10.32 1.67
CA VAL A 95 -17.91 9.71 3.00
C VAL A 95 -18.88 8.55 2.97
N PHE A 96 -18.43 7.39 3.45
CA PHE A 96 -19.30 6.24 3.69
C PHE A 96 -20.06 6.44 5.00
N LYS A 97 -21.37 6.59 4.91
CA LYS A 97 -22.26 6.72 6.05
C LYS A 97 -22.73 5.36 6.51
N ASN A 98 -22.77 5.11 7.82
CA ASN A 98 -23.08 3.82 8.41
C ASN A 98 -24.03 3.89 9.62
N LEU A 99 -24.77 4.99 9.78
CA LEU A 99 -25.67 5.18 10.92
C LEU A 99 -26.97 4.39 10.78
N SER A 100 -27.39 4.11 9.53
CA SER A 100 -28.59 3.34 9.23
C SER A 100 -28.37 2.39 8.05
N ALA A 101 -29.26 1.42 7.88
CA ALA A 101 -29.24 0.54 6.71
C ALA A 101 -29.49 1.30 5.38
N GLU A 102 -30.19 2.42 5.42
CA GLU A 102 -30.41 3.31 4.28
C GLU A 102 -29.11 4.04 3.93
N ASP A 103 -28.42 4.65 4.92
CA ASP A 103 -27.12 5.29 4.73
C ASP A 103 -26.10 4.34 4.09
N ILE A 104 -26.09 3.07 4.49
CA ILE A 104 -25.18 2.06 3.91
C ILE A 104 -25.54 1.81 2.44
N ARG A 105 -26.81 1.64 2.10
CA ARG A 105 -27.24 1.44 0.69
C ARG A 105 -26.90 2.64 -0.18
N ASP A 106 -27.21 3.83 0.29
CA ASP A 106 -26.91 5.08 -0.41
C ASP A 106 -25.39 5.26 -0.61
N SER A 107 -24.60 4.95 0.42
CA SER A 107 -23.14 5.03 0.34
C SER A 107 -22.56 4.04 -0.67
N VAL A 108 -23.09 2.82 -0.76
CA VAL A 108 -22.68 1.83 -1.76
C VAL A 108 -22.96 2.35 -3.17
N GLU A 109 -24.14 2.93 -3.42
CA GLU A 109 -24.51 3.49 -4.75
C GLU A 109 -23.66 4.72 -5.11
N ILE A 110 -23.37 5.58 -4.13
CA ILE A 110 -22.50 6.74 -4.31
C ILE A 110 -21.08 6.30 -4.65
N PHE A 111 -20.55 5.30 -3.96
CA PHE A 111 -19.21 4.76 -4.21
C PHE A 111 -19.12 4.10 -5.59
N GLU A 112 -20.09 3.22 -5.94
CA GLU A 112 -20.17 2.60 -7.26
C GLU A 112 -20.12 3.68 -8.35
N LYS A 113 -20.98 4.70 -8.28
CA LYS A 113 -21.02 5.79 -9.25
C LYS A 113 -19.74 6.61 -9.32
N SER A 114 -19.09 6.89 -8.17
CA SER A 114 -17.85 7.63 -8.11
C SER A 114 -16.70 6.83 -8.74
N ILE A 115 -16.63 5.52 -8.49
CA ILE A 115 -15.64 4.61 -9.11
C ILE A 115 -15.85 4.54 -10.62
N ASP A 116 -17.09 4.45 -11.09
CA ASP A 116 -17.42 4.39 -12.52
C ASP A 116 -16.96 5.65 -13.28
N GLN A 117 -16.91 6.79 -12.60
CA GLN A 117 -16.47 8.06 -13.18
C GLN A 117 -14.97 8.32 -13.00
N ALA A 118 -14.30 7.59 -12.12
CA ALA A 118 -12.90 7.79 -11.81
C ALA A 118 -11.96 7.04 -12.76
N GLN A 119 -10.73 7.51 -12.84
CA GLN A 119 -9.59 6.83 -13.45
C GLN A 119 -8.67 6.24 -12.39
N MET A 120 -8.71 6.80 -11.18
CA MET A 120 -7.88 6.37 -10.05
C MET A 120 -8.72 6.22 -8.78
N ILE A 121 -8.31 5.30 -7.91
CA ILE A 121 -8.79 5.24 -6.53
C ILE A 121 -7.61 5.48 -5.60
N MET A 122 -7.77 6.40 -4.65
CA MET A 122 -6.83 6.62 -3.55
C MET A 122 -7.44 6.11 -2.26
N PHE A 123 -6.87 5.07 -1.67
CA PHE A 123 -7.18 4.58 -0.33
C PHE A 123 -6.32 5.36 0.67
N PRO A 124 -6.90 6.34 1.39
CA PRO A 124 -6.12 7.20 2.27
C PRO A 124 -5.72 6.51 3.57
N GLY A 125 -4.75 7.11 4.23
CA GLY A 125 -4.36 6.73 5.58
C GLY A 125 -5.36 7.19 6.65
N GLY A 126 -5.11 6.78 7.88
CA GLY A 126 -5.92 7.05 9.04
C GLY A 126 -6.17 5.78 9.85
N PHE A 127 -7.30 5.76 10.57
CA PHE A 127 -7.70 4.66 11.44
C PHE A 127 -9.17 4.33 11.18
N SER A 128 -9.48 3.77 10.01
CA SER A 128 -10.84 3.50 9.57
C SER A 128 -11.60 2.59 10.56
N ALA A 129 -12.69 3.11 11.14
CA ALA A 129 -13.48 2.47 12.20
C ALA A 129 -12.70 2.09 13.46
N GLY A 130 -11.61 2.82 13.75
CA GLY A 130 -10.80 2.63 14.95
C GLY A 130 -9.79 1.48 14.87
N ASP A 131 -9.71 0.75 13.78
CA ASP A 131 -8.76 -0.33 13.43
C ASP A 131 -8.47 -1.37 14.51
N GLU A 132 -7.87 -0.98 15.61
CA GLU A 132 -7.49 -1.86 16.72
C GLU A 132 -8.70 -2.27 17.58
N PRO A 133 -8.62 -3.43 18.25
CA PRO A 133 -7.49 -4.39 18.34
C PRO A 133 -7.45 -5.41 17.21
N ASP A 134 -8.44 -5.47 16.35
CA ASP A 134 -8.72 -6.61 15.48
C ASP A 134 -8.15 -6.45 14.06
N GLY A 135 -7.13 -5.64 13.92
CA GLY A 135 -6.47 -5.42 12.64
C GLY A 135 -7.02 -4.24 11.85
N SER A 136 -6.09 -3.60 11.17
CA SER A 136 -6.29 -2.34 10.47
C SER A 136 -7.11 -2.48 9.20
N ALA A 137 -7.81 -1.40 8.82
CA ALA A 137 -8.58 -1.27 7.58
C ALA A 137 -9.76 -2.25 7.42
N LYS A 138 -10.26 -2.84 8.51
CA LYS A 138 -11.39 -3.77 8.46
C LYS A 138 -12.65 -3.18 7.82
N PHE A 139 -12.89 -1.90 8.01
CA PHE A 139 -14.06 -1.23 7.44
C PHE A 139 -13.94 -1.06 5.93
N PHE A 140 -12.77 -0.66 5.44
CA PHE A 140 -12.45 -0.66 4.01
C PHE A 140 -12.66 -2.05 3.41
N ALA A 141 -12.04 -3.06 4.01
CA ALA A 141 -12.11 -4.44 3.52
C ALA A 141 -13.57 -4.93 3.43
N THR A 142 -14.39 -4.66 4.44
CA THR A 142 -15.80 -5.05 4.45
C THR A 142 -16.61 -4.33 3.38
N ALA A 143 -16.47 -3.00 3.28
CA ALA A 143 -17.24 -2.20 2.31
C ALA A 143 -16.86 -2.53 0.86
N PHE A 144 -15.57 -2.71 0.57
CA PHE A 144 -15.10 -3.01 -0.79
C PHE A 144 -15.31 -4.48 -1.22
N GLN A 145 -15.71 -5.37 -0.30
CA GLN A 145 -16.23 -6.70 -0.64
C GLN A 145 -17.69 -6.69 -1.05
N ASN A 146 -18.43 -5.57 -0.87
CA ASN A 146 -19.77 -5.43 -1.43
C ASN A 146 -19.74 -5.66 -2.94
N ALA A 147 -20.67 -6.45 -3.46
CA ALA A 147 -20.66 -6.92 -4.86
C ALA A 147 -20.62 -5.76 -5.88
N LYS A 148 -21.39 -4.69 -5.67
CA LYS A 148 -21.42 -3.53 -6.56
C LYS A 148 -20.09 -2.76 -6.56
N ILE A 149 -19.55 -2.47 -5.37
CA ILE A 149 -18.28 -1.76 -5.23
C ILE A 149 -17.15 -2.61 -5.80
N LYS A 150 -17.09 -3.90 -5.46
CA LYS A 150 -16.11 -4.84 -5.99
C LYS A 150 -16.13 -4.88 -7.52
N GLU A 151 -17.30 -5.02 -8.12
CA GLU A 151 -17.47 -5.05 -9.59
C GLU A 151 -16.98 -3.74 -10.22
N ALA A 152 -17.34 -2.58 -9.66
CA ALA A 152 -16.91 -1.28 -10.16
C ALA A 152 -15.37 -1.12 -10.09
N VAL A 153 -14.74 -1.55 -8.98
CA VAL A 153 -13.26 -1.55 -8.85
C VAL A 153 -12.61 -2.46 -9.89
N MET A 154 -13.13 -3.67 -10.06
CA MET A 154 -12.55 -4.62 -11.02
C MET A 154 -12.73 -4.17 -12.46
N LYS A 155 -13.86 -3.52 -12.81
CA LYS A 155 -14.05 -2.86 -14.12
C LYS A 155 -13.07 -1.71 -14.31
N LEU A 156 -12.87 -0.87 -13.29
CA LEU A 156 -11.89 0.21 -13.34
C LEU A 156 -10.49 -0.33 -13.69
N LEU A 157 -10.06 -1.37 -12.99
CA LEU A 157 -8.73 -1.95 -13.18
C LEU A 157 -8.62 -2.73 -14.50
N ASN A 158 -9.58 -3.58 -14.84
CA ASN A 158 -9.45 -4.54 -15.95
C ASN A 158 -9.92 -4.02 -17.30
N GLU A 159 -10.86 -3.05 -17.33
CA GLU A 159 -11.47 -2.60 -18.58
C GLU A 159 -11.11 -1.16 -18.93
N ARG A 160 -10.72 -0.33 -17.93
CA ARG A 160 -10.46 1.09 -18.13
C ARG A 160 -9.02 1.51 -17.84
N ASP A 161 -8.10 0.55 -17.71
CA ASP A 161 -6.69 0.75 -17.39
C ASP A 161 -6.46 1.57 -16.09
N GLY A 162 -7.40 1.49 -15.15
CA GLY A 162 -7.38 2.30 -13.94
C GLY A 162 -6.21 2.00 -13.01
N LEU A 163 -5.94 2.96 -12.12
CA LEU A 163 -4.91 2.85 -11.10
C LEU A 163 -5.50 2.86 -9.69
N ALA A 164 -4.84 2.20 -8.74
CA ALA A 164 -5.16 2.30 -7.32
C ALA A 164 -3.90 2.54 -6.49
N LEU A 165 -3.99 3.47 -5.53
CA LEU A 165 -2.93 3.79 -4.58
C LEU A 165 -3.47 3.64 -3.16
N GLY A 166 -2.73 2.96 -2.29
CA GLY A 166 -3.03 2.88 -0.86
C GLY A 166 -1.85 3.31 -0.01
N ILE A 167 -2.05 4.25 0.88
CA ILE A 167 -1.02 4.73 1.79
C ILE A 167 -1.41 4.42 3.23
N CYS A 168 -0.50 3.84 4.02
CA CYS A 168 -0.67 3.49 5.43
C CYS A 168 -1.92 2.60 5.63
N ASN A 169 -3.00 3.10 6.24
CA ASN A 169 -4.27 2.39 6.38
C ASN A 169 -4.85 1.94 5.02
N GLY A 170 -4.64 2.72 3.97
CA GLY A 170 -4.99 2.35 2.60
C GLY A 170 -4.21 1.15 2.09
N PHE A 171 -2.92 1.02 2.40
CA PHE A 171 -2.14 -0.18 2.05
C PHE A 171 -2.63 -1.40 2.82
N GLN A 172 -2.94 -1.25 4.11
CA GLN A 172 -3.56 -2.31 4.91
C GLN A 172 -4.89 -2.77 4.28
N ALA A 173 -5.69 -1.85 3.73
CA ALA A 173 -6.90 -2.19 3.00
C ALA A 173 -6.61 -2.97 1.71
N LEU A 174 -5.65 -2.51 0.90
CA LEU A 174 -5.29 -3.17 -0.35
C LEU A 174 -4.82 -4.61 -0.14
N ILE A 175 -4.04 -4.87 0.91
CA ILE A 175 -3.53 -6.21 1.20
C ILE A 175 -4.64 -7.14 1.71
N LYS A 176 -5.55 -6.65 2.57
CA LYS A 176 -6.71 -7.43 3.06
C LYS A 176 -7.72 -7.73 1.94
N LEU A 177 -7.87 -6.84 0.98
CA LEU A 177 -8.70 -7.06 -0.19
C LEU A 177 -8.08 -8.03 -1.21
N GLY A 178 -6.76 -8.24 -1.18
CA GLY A 178 -6.03 -9.00 -2.18
C GLY A 178 -5.62 -8.17 -3.41
N LEU A 179 -5.97 -6.88 -3.47
CA LEU A 179 -5.56 -5.97 -4.55
C LEU A 179 -4.04 -5.90 -4.69
N VAL A 180 -3.32 -6.01 -3.60
CA VAL A 180 -1.92 -6.43 -3.57
C VAL A 180 -1.82 -7.68 -2.70
N PRO A 181 -1.07 -8.71 -3.08
CA PRO A 181 -0.20 -8.83 -4.27
C PRO A 181 -0.90 -9.38 -5.52
N TYR A 182 -2.22 -9.66 -5.52
CA TYR A 182 -2.88 -10.41 -6.58
C TYR A 182 -3.40 -9.55 -7.74
N GLY A 183 -3.72 -8.27 -7.53
CA GLY A 183 -4.34 -7.39 -8.53
C GLY A 183 -5.86 -7.53 -8.62
N GLU A 184 -6.48 -8.27 -7.70
CA GLU A 184 -7.93 -8.50 -7.67
C GLU A 184 -8.48 -8.51 -6.24
N ILE A 185 -9.77 -8.22 -6.09
CA ILE A 185 -10.46 -8.35 -4.80
C ILE A 185 -10.83 -9.82 -4.58
N CYS A 186 -9.90 -10.60 -4.03
CA CYS A 186 -10.08 -12.02 -3.72
C CYS A 186 -9.94 -12.32 -2.21
N GLY A 187 -9.58 -11.32 -1.40
CA GLY A 187 -9.22 -11.50 0.00
C GLY A 187 -7.85 -12.13 0.19
N GLN A 188 -7.47 -12.34 1.44
CA GLN A 188 -6.22 -13.02 1.80
C GLN A 188 -6.41 -14.54 1.79
N LYS A 189 -5.41 -15.26 1.28
CA LYS A 189 -5.29 -16.73 1.38
C LYS A 189 -4.48 -17.10 2.62
N GLU A 190 -4.34 -18.37 2.88
CA GLU A 190 -3.68 -18.86 4.09
C GLU A 190 -2.20 -18.44 4.19
N ASP A 191 -1.52 -18.39 3.08
CA ASP A 191 -0.11 -18.05 2.93
C ASP A 191 0.15 -16.61 2.46
N SER A 192 -0.91 -15.81 2.28
CA SER A 192 -0.79 -14.45 1.74
C SER A 192 0.14 -13.57 2.56
N PRO A 193 0.93 -12.72 1.92
CA PRO A 193 1.57 -11.61 2.64
C PRO A 193 0.56 -10.76 3.39
N THR A 194 0.98 -10.21 4.52
CA THR A 194 0.12 -9.38 5.37
C THR A 194 0.85 -8.18 5.95
N LEU A 195 0.09 -7.26 6.52
CA LEU A 195 0.58 -6.19 7.40
C LEU A 195 0.08 -6.45 8.82
N THR A 196 0.99 -6.40 9.77
CA THR A 196 0.72 -6.73 11.17
C THR A 196 1.39 -5.75 12.12
N TYR A 197 1.33 -6.02 13.42
CA TYR A 197 1.90 -5.20 14.47
C TYR A 197 3.40 -4.97 14.29
N ASN A 198 3.83 -3.73 14.55
CA ASN A 198 5.24 -3.39 14.65
C ASN A 198 5.93 -4.27 15.70
N THR A 199 7.19 -4.66 15.46
CA THR A 199 7.97 -5.49 16.41
C THR A 199 8.11 -4.85 17.78
N ILE A 200 8.11 -3.52 17.87
CA ILE A 200 8.16 -2.78 19.15
C ILE A 200 6.85 -2.83 19.95
N GLY A 201 5.77 -3.47 19.42
CA GLY A 201 4.50 -3.64 20.12
C GLY A 201 3.72 -2.36 20.37
N ARG A 202 4.01 -1.28 19.66
CA ARG A 202 3.33 0.04 19.82
C ARG A 202 3.40 0.88 18.55
N HIS A 203 2.60 1.94 18.53
CA HIS A 203 2.65 2.97 17.48
C HIS A 203 4.04 3.60 17.39
N ILE A 204 4.50 3.80 16.16
CA ILE A 204 5.71 4.55 15.83
C ILE A 204 5.35 5.72 14.92
N SER A 205 5.94 6.90 15.20
CA SER A 205 5.84 8.09 14.36
C SER A 205 7.24 8.64 14.14
N LYS A 206 7.74 8.54 12.90
CA LYS A 206 9.14 8.85 12.57
C LYS A 206 9.27 9.23 11.10
N MET A 207 10.25 10.07 10.78
CA MET A 207 10.73 10.21 9.40
C MET A 207 11.54 8.99 9.02
N VAL A 208 11.24 8.39 7.87
CA VAL A 208 11.90 7.18 7.36
C VAL A 208 12.49 7.42 5.98
N TYR A 209 13.58 6.72 5.68
CA TYR A 209 14.13 6.70 4.34
C TYR A 209 13.65 5.46 3.60
N THR A 210 13.11 5.67 2.41
CA THR A 210 12.63 4.61 1.53
C THR A 210 13.32 4.69 0.18
N LYS A 211 13.69 3.55 -0.38
CA LYS A 211 14.37 3.43 -1.66
C LYS A 211 13.42 2.82 -2.70
N VAL A 212 13.33 3.42 -3.87
CA VAL A 212 12.60 2.85 -5.00
C VAL A 212 13.43 1.71 -5.59
N VAL A 213 12.94 0.47 -5.48
CA VAL A 213 13.68 -0.72 -5.90
C VAL A 213 13.09 -1.42 -7.12
N SER A 214 11.98 -0.90 -7.65
CA SER A 214 11.37 -1.39 -8.89
C SER A 214 10.76 -0.24 -9.68
N ASN A 215 10.98 -0.25 -11.00
CA ASN A 215 10.34 0.70 -11.92
C ASN A 215 9.07 0.13 -12.60
N LYS A 216 8.58 -1.02 -12.17
CA LYS A 216 7.45 -1.70 -12.80
C LYS A 216 6.15 -0.90 -12.73
N SER A 217 5.95 -0.18 -11.65
CA SER A 217 4.69 0.54 -11.40
C SER A 217 4.59 1.84 -12.19
N PRO A 218 3.44 2.11 -12.85
CA PRO A 218 3.13 3.43 -13.41
C PRO A 218 3.18 4.55 -12.37
N TRP A 219 2.91 4.26 -11.11
CA TRP A 219 2.99 5.20 -10.00
C TRP A 219 4.40 5.73 -9.72
N LEU A 220 5.44 5.05 -10.19
CA LEU A 220 6.85 5.36 -9.88
C LEU A 220 7.65 5.85 -11.09
N GLN A 221 6.99 6.17 -12.21
CA GLN A 221 7.70 6.53 -13.46
C GLN A 221 8.47 7.85 -13.40
N LYS A 222 8.09 8.76 -12.49
CA LYS A 222 8.84 10.00 -12.25
C LYS A 222 9.84 9.89 -11.10
N ALA A 223 9.78 8.81 -10.33
CA ALA A 223 10.75 8.53 -9.28
C ALA A 223 12.06 8.00 -9.88
N ALA A 224 13.19 8.40 -9.31
CA ALA A 224 14.47 7.81 -9.70
C ALA A 224 14.54 6.36 -9.22
N LEU A 225 14.80 5.41 -10.12
CA LEU A 225 15.08 4.03 -9.74
C LEU A 225 16.38 3.98 -8.93
N GLY A 226 16.34 3.36 -7.74
CA GLY A 226 17.41 3.44 -6.74
C GLY A 226 17.41 4.74 -5.92
N GLY A 227 16.54 5.69 -6.20
CA GLY A 227 16.41 6.95 -5.45
C GLY A 227 15.92 6.73 -4.03
N VAL A 228 16.46 7.51 -3.10
CA VAL A 228 16.13 7.48 -1.67
C VAL A 228 15.30 8.71 -1.30
N TYR A 229 14.19 8.48 -0.63
CA TYR A 229 13.22 9.52 -0.26
C TYR A 229 12.92 9.47 1.23
N CYS A 230 12.82 10.64 1.86
CA CYS A 230 12.53 10.79 3.28
C CYS A 230 11.07 11.21 3.47
N ASN A 231 10.25 10.34 4.05
CA ASN A 231 8.82 10.57 4.25
C ASN A 231 8.41 10.23 5.68
N PRO A 232 7.36 10.85 6.25
CA PRO A 232 6.85 10.48 7.56
C PRO A 232 6.15 9.12 7.51
N ALA A 233 6.38 8.28 8.50
CA ALA A 233 5.62 7.07 8.80
C ALA A 233 4.97 7.19 10.17
N SER A 234 3.71 6.72 10.30
CA SER A 234 2.94 6.84 11.53
C SER A 234 1.92 5.71 11.59
N HIS A 235 2.25 4.61 12.29
CA HIS A 235 1.42 3.40 12.34
C HIS A 235 1.76 2.50 13.52
N GLY A 236 0.79 1.70 13.99
CA GLY A 236 0.98 0.60 14.93
C GLY A 236 1.10 -0.75 14.23
N GLU A 237 0.54 -0.87 13.02
CA GLU A 237 0.42 -2.09 12.21
C GLU A 237 0.94 -1.85 10.79
N GLY A 238 2.24 -1.67 10.65
CA GLY A 238 2.88 -1.43 9.35
C GLY A 238 3.92 -2.48 8.96
N ARG A 239 4.10 -3.52 9.79
CA ARG A 239 5.06 -4.58 9.55
C ARG A 239 4.59 -5.49 8.42
N PHE A 240 5.30 -5.45 7.31
CA PHE A 240 5.07 -6.38 6.20
C PHE A 240 5.68 -7.75 6.53
N VAL A 241 4.87 -8.79 6.38
CA VAL A 241 5.28 -10.19 6.62
C VAL A 241 4.98 -11.02 5.37
N ALA A 242 5.97 -11.78 4.94
CA ALA A 242 5.86 -12.72 3.84
C ALA A 242 6.81 -13.91 4.07
N ASN A 243 6.36 -15.12 3.73
CA ASN A 243 7.23 -16.29 3.71
C ASN A 243 8.21 -16.24 2.53
N ASP A 244 9.20 -17.14 2.49
CA ASP A 244 10.26 -17.16 1.47
C ASP A 244 9.73 -17.38 0.04
N GLU A 245 8.66 -18.17 -0.10
CA GLU A 245 8.04 -18.41 -1.40
C GLU A 245 7.43 -17.11 -1.95
N TRP A 246 6.66 -16.40 -1.12
CA TRP A 246 6.10 -15.11 -1.49
C TRP A 246 7.17 -14.05 -1.71
N LEU A 247 8.20 -14.02 -0.86
CA LEU A 247 9.31 -13.08 -1.04
C LEU A 247 10.00 -13.29 -2.38
N THR A 248 10.33 -14.55 -2.70
CA THR A 248 10.93 -14.93 -4.00
C THR A 248 10.03 -14.50 -5.16
N LYS A 249 8.74 -14.77 -5.08
CA LYS A 249 7.76 -14.41 -6.11
C LYS A 249 7.63 -12.90 -6.30
N LEU A 250 7.54 -12.15 -5.22
CA LEU A 250 7.44 -10.68 -5.28
C LEU A 250 8.68 -10.05 -5.91
N LEU A 251 9.88 -10.53 -5.54
CA LEU A 251 11.13 -10.05 -6.11
C LEU A 251 11.25 -10.43 -7.59
N ALA A 252 10.97 -11.68 -7.95
CA ALA A 252 11.05 -12.16 -9.33
C ALA A 252 10.09 -11.41 -10.28
N ASN A 253 8.94 -11.00 -9.78
CA ASN A 253 7.93 -10.24 -10.52
C ASN A 253 8.14 -8.72 -10.49
N GLY A 254 9.12 -8.21 -9.74
CA GLY A 254 9.32 -6.76 -9.54
C GLY A 254 8.20 -6.08 -8.77
N GLN A 255 7.46 -6.84 -7.93
CA GLN A 255 6.34 -6.34 -7.14
C GLN A 255 6.78 -5.64 -5.85
N VAL A 256 8.04 -5.82 -5.40
CA VAL A 256 8.60 -4.99 -4.32
C VAL A 256 8.91 -3.62 -4.91
N ALA A 257 8.14 -2.62 -4.52
CA ALA A 257 8.22 -1.26 -5.06
C ALA A 257 9.26 -0.41 -4.32
N THR A 258 9.17 -0.43 -2.99
CA THR A 258 9.99 0.38 -2.09
C THR A 258 10.44 -0.43 -0.87
N GLN A 259 11.61 -0.09 -0.36
CA GLN A 259 12.19 -0.70 0.85
C GLN A 259 12.65 0.37 1.83
N TYR A 260 12.52 0.10 3.13
CA TYR A 260 13.15 0.88 4.17
C TYR A 260 14.67 0.75 4.08
N VAL A 261 15.37 1.87 4.18
CA VAL A 261 16.84 1.95 4.09
C VAL A 261 17.39 2.93 5.12
N ASN A 262 18.69 2.87 5.37
CA ASN A 262 19.38 3.92 6.11
C ASN A 262 19.51 5.21 5.25
N PRO A 263 19.96 6.34 5.80
CA PRO A 263 20.12 7.58 5.02
C PRO A 263 21.08 7.47 3.83
N ASN A 264 21.95 6.46 3.79
CA ASN A 264 22.88 6.20 2.68
C ASN A 264 22.25 5.33 1.57
N GLY A 265 20.99 4.87 1.76
CA GLY A 265 20.28 4.03 0.80
C GLY A 265 20.66 2.54 0.87
N GLU A 266 21.23 2.10 1.98
CA GLU A 266 21.59 0.70 2.22
C GLU A 266 20.51 0.00 3.05
N LEU A 267 20.29 -1.30 2.79
CA LEU A 267 19.43 -2.13 3.63
C LEU A 267 20.07 -2.28 5.01
N ASP A 268 19.30 -1.94 6.03
CA ASP A 268 19.72 -1.99 7.43
C ASP A 268 18.55 -2.50 8.27
N GLN A 269 18.79 -3.59 9.02
CA GLN A 269 17.80 -4.27 9.86
C GLN A 269 17.63 -3.62 11.24
N SER A 270 18.38 -2.55 11.53
CA SER A 270 18.21 -1.83 12.79
C SER A 270 16.81 -1.21 12.89
N GLU A 271 16.28 -1.07 14.10
CA GLU A 271 15.00 -0.37 14.37
C GLU A 271 15.03 1.11 13.95
N GLU A 272 16.20 1.67 13.67
CA GLU A 272 16.32 3.02 13.15
C GLU A 272 15.93 3.11 11.68
N SER A 273 16.23 2.09 10.90
CA SER A 273 16.00 2.01 9.47
C SER A 273 14.76 1.18 9.13
N ASN A 274 14.70 -0.08 9.59
CA ASN A 274 13.53 -0.95 9.47
C ASN A 274 12.63 -0.79 10.70
N ILE A 275 11.91 0.31 10.75
CA ILE A 275 11.23 0.83 11.94
C ILE A 275 10.15 -0.08 12.52
N ASN A 276 9.63 -1.01 11.75
CA ASN A 276 8.52 -1.88 12.12
C ASN A 276 8.86 -3.38 12.06
N GLY A 277 10.10 -3.74 11.63
CA GLY A 277 10.54 -5.12 11.48
C GLY A 277 9.99 -5.82 10.23
N SER A 278 9.69 -5.08 9.16
CA SER A 278 9.20 -5.64 7.90
C SER A 278 10.17 -6.64 7.29
N THR A 279 9.67 -7.79 6.81
CA THR A 279 10.42 -8.78 6.06
C THR A 279 11.15 -8.13 4.89
N TYR A 280 12.45 -8.37 4.79
CA TYR A 280 13.32 -7.81 3.75
C TYR A 280 13.19 -6.28 3.59
N ASN A 281 12.93 -5.55 4.67
CA ASN A 281 12.71 -4.10 4.70
C ASN A 281 11.60 -3.61 3.76
N ILE A 282 10.66 -4.47 3.34
CA ILE A 282 9.62 -4.08 2.38
C ILE A 282 8.73 -3.00 3.01
N GLU A 283 8.67 -1.86 2.33
CA GLU A 283 7.83 -0.72 2.69
C GLU A 283 6.57 -0.63 1.81
N GLY A 284 6.70 -1.05 0.54
CA GLY A 284 5.59 -1.02 -0.39
C GLY A 284 5.69 -2.10 -1.47
N ILE A 285 4.52 -2.60 -1.90
CA ILE A 285 4.38 -3.61 -2.94
C ILE A 285 3.32 -3.24 -3.97
N THR A 286 3.38 -3.87 -5.13
CA THR A 286 2.42 -3.66 -6.22
C THR A 286 1.61 -4.92 -6.56
N SER A 287 0.54 -4.72 -7.34
CA SER A 287 -0.08 -5.79 -8.15
C SER A 287 0.90 -6.36 -9.18
N PRO A 288 0.62 -7.54 -9.77
CA PRO A 288 1.50 -8.16 -10.76
C PRO A 288 1.79 -7.28 -11.98
N ASP A 289 0.86 -6.43 -12.36
CA ASP A 289 0.96 -5.48 -13.47
C ASP A 289 1.45 -4.08 -13.06
N GLY A 290 1.67 -3.84 -11.76
CA GLY A 290 2.17 -2.58 -11.21
C GLY A 290 1.13 -1.47 -11.04
N ARG A 291 -0.13 -1.65 -11.46
CA ARG A 291 -1.16 -0.60 -11.44
C ARG A 291 -1.75 -0.32 -10.07
N VAL A 292 -1.73 -1.29 -9.18
CA VAL A 292 -2.08 -1.09 -7.77
C VAL A 292 -0.79 -0.98 -6.98
N LEU A 293 -0.64 0.07 -6.18
CA LEU A 293 0.52 0.29 -5.31
C LEU A 293 0.06 0.53 -3.88
N GLY A 294 0.60 -0.22 -2.95
CA GLY A 294 0.47 0.00 -1.51
C GLY A 294 1.81 0.33 -0.87
N LYS A 295 1.85 1.33 0.03
CA LYS A 295 3.04 1.73 0.77
C LYS A 295 2.68 2.30 2.15
N MET A 296 3.61 2.23 3.11
CA MET A 296 3.34 2.67 4.48
C MET A 296 3.66 4.14 4.75
N ALA A 297 4.77 4.66 4.21
CA ALA A 297 5.18 6.03 4.44
C ALA A 297 4.33 7.04 3.63
N HIS A 298 4.00 8.16 4.28
CA HIS A 298 3.08 9.17 3.79
C HIS A 298 3.73 10.15 2.82
N SER A 299 3.72 9.84 1.53
CA SER A 299 4.25 10.69 0.46
C SER A 299 3.34 11.91 0.15
N GLU A 300 2.08 11.90 0.61
CA GLU A 300 1.15 13.01 0.49
C GLU A 300 1.43 14.16 1.47
N ARG A 301 2.12 13.87 2.59
CA ARG A 301 2.41 14.83 3.65
C ARG A 301 3.69 15.61 3.37
N ARG A 302 3.65 16.50 2.40
CA ARG A 302 4.76 17.35 2.00
C ARG A 302 4.28 18.74 1.54
N ASP A 303 5.20 19.67 1.34
CA ASP A 303 5.00 21.05 0.89
C ASP A 303 4.45 22.03 1.95
N ASN A 304 4.36 23.29 1.58
CA ASN A 304 3.87 24.39 2.44
C ASN A 304 4.60 24.52 3.78
N GLY A 305 5.90 24.23 3.81
CA GLY A 305 6.71 24.31 5.01
C GLY A 305 6.64 23.09 5.93
N VAL A 306 5.95 22.01 5.52
CA VAL A 306 6.01 20.71 6.23
C VAL A 306 7.39 20.09 6.04
N ALA A 307 7.99 19.62 7.13
CA ALA A 307 9.30 18.95 7.15
C ALA A 307 10.46 19.77 6.54
N ILE A 308 10.38 21.09 6.59
CA ILE A 308 11.36 22.01 5.97
C ILE A 308 12.79 21.84 6.51
N ASN A 309 12.93 21.39 7.76
CA ASN A 309 14.22 21.17 8.42
C ASN A 309 14.65 19.69 8.42
N ILE A 310 13.95 18.84 7.66
CA ILE A 310 14.28 17.43 7.54
C ILE A 310 15.18 17.23 6.32
N TYR A 311 16.34 16.63 6.53
CA TYR A 311 17.28 16.32 5.46
C TYR A 311 16.76 15.20 4.56
N GLY A 312 17.01 15.33 3.26
CA GLY A 312 16.72 14.33 2.23
C GLY A 312 15.65 14.79 1.24
N GLN A 313 15.59 14.08 0.11
CA GLN A 313 14.53 14.28 -0.89
C GLN A 313 13.22 13.73 -0.36
N GLN A 314 12.16 14.53 -0.38
CA GLN A 314 10.84 14.14 0.14
C GLN A 314 9.85 13.84 -0.97
N ASP A 315 10.07 14.37 -2.18
CA ASP A 315 9.16 14.24 -3.30
C ASP A 315 9.48 13.03 -4.19
N ILE A 316 8.77 11.94 -4.00
CA ILE A 316 8.83 10.74 -4.85
C ILE A 316 8.04 10.90 -6.18
N GLN A 317 7.29 11.98 -6.35
CA GLN A 317 6.46 12.28 -7.53
C GLN A 317 5.44 11.19 -7.89
N ILE A 318 4.90 10.52 -6.88
CA ILE A 318 3.97 9.41 -7.05
C ILE A 318 2.62 9.87 -7.62
N PHE A 319 2.13 11.03 -7.17
CA PHE A 319 0.85 11.60 -7.61
C PHE A 319 0.94 12.13 -9.03
N GLU A 320 2.04 12.80 -9.35
CA GLU A 320 2.36 13.29 -10.68
C GLU A 320 2.53 12.13 -11.67
N SER A 321 3.16 11.03 -11.26
CA SER A 321 3.27 9.81 -12.07
C SER A 321 1.91 9.21 -12.39
N GLY A 322 1.03 9.09 -11.39
CA GLY A 322 -0.32 8.56 -11.56
C GLY A 322 -1.18 9.42 -12.51
N VAL A 323 -1.09 10.73 -12.41
CA VAL A 323 -1.81 11.66 -13.28
C VAL A 323 -1.25 11.62 -14.72
N GLU A 324 0.06 11.60 -14.87
CA GLU A 324 0.73 11.56 -16.18
C GLU A 324 0.45 10.26 -16.94
N TYR A 325 0.28 9.15 -16.24
CA TYR A 325 -0.08 7.85 -16.83
C TYR A 325 -1.31 7.95 -17.73
N PHE A 326 -2.28 8.81 -17.43
CA PHE A 326 -3.50 8.99 -18.22
C PHE A 326 -3.39 10.08 -19.30
N LYS A 327 -2.33 10.85 -19.34
CA LYS A 327 -2.08 11.86 -20.37
C LYS A 327 -1.20 11.31 -21.48
#